data_7fccc24cbd3d69ad310ded5e30b31e24
#
_entry.id   7fccc24cbd3d69ad310ded5e30b31e24
#
_cell.length_a   1.000
_cell.length_b   1.000
_cell.length_c   1.000
_cell.angle_alpha   90.00
_cell.angle_beta   90.00
_cell.angle_gamma   90.00
#
_symmetry.space_group_name_H-M   'P 1'
#
loop_
_entity.id
_entity.type
_entity.pdbx_description
1 polymer ?
#
loop_
_entity_poly.entity_id
_entity_poly.type
_entity_poly.pdbx_seq_one_letter_code
_entity_poly.pdbx_strand_id
1 'polypeptide(L)'
;MENNENRNNPQSQNKRLLPILIASLTLLIAGASLLYNRWGDSYDNNHLIIQGSTDQTTQANSSADHTESEENSAPEVSPTEASTSNADHETHPSENPAAPTEPQRIIAPDFTVYDADGNPIHLSDFIGKPIILNFWASWCGPCKSEMPDFDQAFSQYGENIHFVMVNCTDGYRETIDTAQSFIKGQGYHFPVYFDTASEAAYTYGASSIPMTFFIDAEGCLVAYWPGALDGELLQVGIDLIWQP
;
A
#
# COMPACT_ATOMS: atom_id res chain seq x y z
N MET A 1 55.82 61.53 -13.82
CA MET A 1 55.60 60.26 -13.10
C MET A 1 54.12 60.01 -13.01
N GLU A 2 53.57 59.32 -14.02
CA GLU A 2 52.13 58.99 -14.13
C GLU A 2 51.93 57.56 -13.62
N ASN A 3 51.18 57.44 -12.53
CA ASN A 3 50.75 56.17 -12.00
C ASN A 3 49.45 55.71 -12.69
N ASN A 4 49.60 54.71 -13.56
CA ASN A 4 48.48 54.07 -14.24
C ASN A 4 47.93 52.97 -13.35
N GLU A 5 46.91 53.28 -12.54
CA GLU A 5 46.15 52.28 -11.78
C GLU A 5 45.06 51.67 -12.68
N ASN A 6 45.40 50.49 -13.20
CA ASN A 6 44.44 49.64 -13.90
C ASN A 6 43.52 48.97 -12.89
N ARG A 7 42.33 49.54 -12.63
CA ARG A 7 41.29 48.95 -11.79
C ARG A 7 40.49 47.93 -12.59
N ASN A 8 40.88 46.67 -12.44
CA ASN A 8 40.04 45.55 -12.84
C ASN A 8 38.79 45.51 -11.94
N ASN A 9 37.66 45.97 -12.49
CA ASN A 9 36.37 45.95 -11.80
C ASN A 9 35.67 44.61 -12.01
N PRO A 10 35.52 43.74 -10.97
CA PRO A 10 34.92 42.41 -11.09
C PRO A 10 33.39 42.45 -11.26
N GLN A 11 32.76 43.61 -11.20
CA GLN A 11 31.29 43.71 -11.25
C GLN A 11 30.69 43.59 -12.66
N SER A 12 31.48 43.67 -13.70
CA SER A 12 30.96 43.66 -15.10
C SER A 12 30.70 42.24 -15.63
N GLN A 13 31.33 41.21 -15.07
CA GLN A 13 31.17 39.82 -15.54
C GLN A 13 29.91 39.14 -15.01
N ASN A 14 29.42 39.51 -13.83
CA ASN A 14 28.25 38.88 -13.24
C ASN A 14 26.93 39.28 -13.91
N LYS A 15 26.88 40.41 -14.63
CA LYS A 15 25.66 40.89 -15.32
C LYS A 15 25.31 40.05 -16.56
N ARG A 16 26.25 39.30 -17.12
CA ARG A 16 26.01 38.45 -18.30
C ARG A 16 25.70 36.97 -17.92
N LEU A 17 26.08 36.54 -16.72
CA LEU A 17 25.83 35.19 -16.26
C LEU A 17 24.42 35.00 -15.69
N LEU A 18 23.83 36.06 -15.13
CA LEU A 18 22.49 35.98 -14.53
C LEU A 18 21.39 35.57 -15.52
N PRO A 19 21.28 36.13 -16.75
CA PRO A 19 20.27 35.73 -17.72
C PRO A 19 20.49 34.28 -18.22
N ILE A 20 21.75 33.81 -18.31
CA ILE A 20 22.06 32.45 -18.72
C ILE A 20 21.62 31.46 -17.64
N LEU A 21 21.85 31.76 -16.37
CA LEU A 21 21.41 30.93 -15.24
C LEU A 21 19.87 30.87 -15.15
N ILE A 22 19.19 32.01 -15.38
CA ILE A 22 17.72 32.04 -15.41
C ILE A 22 17.18 31.20 -16.57
N ALA A 23 17.75 31.34 -17.77
CA ALA A 23 17.35 30.55 -18.94
C ALA A 23 17.60 29.04 -18.75
N SER A 24 18.71 28.65 -18.13
CA SER A 24 18.97 27.24 -17.83
C SER A 24 18.03 26.67 -16.77
N LEU A 25 17.69 27.45 -15.74
CA LEU A 25 16.72 27.07 -14.71
C LEU A 25 15.31 26.89 -15.27
N THR A 26 14.87 27.83 -16.15
CA THR A 26 13.56 27.70 -16.79
C THR A 26 13.47 26.48 -17.72
N LEU A 27 14.55 26.15 -18.44
CA LEU A 27 14.61 24.92 -19.25
C LEU A 27 14.57 23.65 -18.40
N LEU A 28 15.24 23.65 -17.26
CA LEU A 28 15.19 22.52 -16.32
C LEU A 28 13.80 22.32 -15.72
N ILE A 29 13.13 23.41 -15.33
CA ILE A 29 11.76 23.36 -14.79
C ILE A 29 10.78 22.89 -15.88
N ALA A 30 10.89 23.39 -17.10
CA ALA A 30 10.04 22.96 -18.21
C ALA A 30 10.29 21.49 -18.59
N GLY A 31 11.55 21.04 -18.59
CA GLY A 31 11.92 19.64 -18.81
C GLY A 31 11.40 18.71 -17.70
N ALA A 32 11.51 19.12 -16.44
CA ALA A 32 10.97 18.37 -15.31
C ALA A 32 9.44 18.28 -15.37
N SER A 33 8.74 19.35 -15.74
CA SER A 33 7.27 19.35 -15.91
C SER A 33 6.82 18.40 -17.03
N LEU A 34 7.56 18.35 -18.15
CA LEU A 34 7.25 17.45 -19.26
C LEU A 34 7.51 15.99 -18.88
N LEU A 35 8.56 15.71 -18.12
CA LEU A 35 8.84 14.36 -17.60
C LEU A 35 7.80 13.94 -16.54
N TYR A 36 7.40 14.86 -15.68
CA TYR A 36 6.39 14.60 -14.66
C TYR A 36 5.03 14.29 -15.29
N ASN A 37 4.58 15.07 -16.28
CA ASN A 37 3.33 14.80 -17.00
C ASN A 37 3.40 13.50 -17.82
N ARG A 38 4.58 13.13 -18.35
CA ARG A 38 4.73 11.86 -19.11
C ARG A 38 4.80 10.63 -18.22
N TRP A 39 5.24 10.77 -16.97
CA TRP A 39 5.28 9.66 -15.98
C TRP A 39 4.01 9.62 -15.12
N GLY A 40 3.27 10.72 -15.01
CA GLY A 40 2.02 10.80 -14.25
C GLY A 40 0.90 9.93 -14.83
N ASP A 41 0.89 9.72 -16.15
CA ASP A 41 -0.15 8.91 -16.83
C ASP A 41 0.03 7.38 -16.69
N SER A 42 1.03 6.92 -15.97
CA SER A 42 1.31 5.47 -15.78
C SER A 42 1.00 4.94 -14.38
N TYR A 43 0.45 5.75 -13.51
CA TYR A 43 -0.07 5.29 -12.22
C TYR A 43 -1.60 5.24 -12.30
N ASP A 44 -2.11 4.16 -12.90
CA ASP A 44 -3.50 3.75 -12.70
C ASP A 44 -3.65 3.29 -11.24
N ASN A 45 -4.14 4.20 -10.39
CA ASN A 45 -4.35 4.00 -8.97
C ASN A 45 -5.62 3.18 -8.66
N ASN A 46 -5.94 2.17 -9.46
CA ASN A 46 -7.12 1.34 -9.27
C ASN A 46 -6.76 -0.05 -8.73
N HIS A 47 -6.14 -0.12 -7.55
CA HIS A 47 -5.97 -1.39 -6.87
C HIS A 47 -6.45 -1.35 -5.42
N LEU A 48 -7.75 -1.10 -5.22
CA LEU A 48 -8.42 -1.58 -4.02
C LEU A 48 -8.51 -3.10 -4.16
N ILE A 49 -7.68 -3.84 -3.42
CA ILE A 49 -7.66 -5.30 -3.48
C ILE A 49 -8.81 -5.81 -2.62
N ILE A 50 -9.89 -6.22 -3.28
CA ILE A 50 -11.04 -6.84 -2.62
C ILE A 50 -10.73 -8.33 -2.50
N GLN A 51 -10.63 -8.83 -1.28
CA GLN A 51 -10.47 -10.27 -1.04
C GLN A 51 -11.82 -10.97 -1.23
N GLY A 52 -11.96 -11.75 -2.30
CA GLY A 52 -13.15 -12.56 -2.53
C GLY A 52 -13.68 -12.59 -3.97
N SER A 53 -13.10 -11.85 -4.91
CA SER A 53 -13.51 -11.90 -6.32
C SER A 53 -12.54 -12.74 -7.13
N THR A 54 -12.78 -14.05 -7.20
CA THR A 54 -12.22 -14.90 -8.26
C THR A 54 -13.12 -14.74 -9.48
N ASP A 55 -12.90 -13.70 -10.26
CA ASP A 55 -13.45 -13.65 -11.62
C ASP A 55 -12.33 -13.87 -12.63
N GLN A 56 -12.47 -15.00 -13.31
CA GLN A 56 -11.67 -15.37 -14.44
C GLN A 56 -11.95 -14.40 -15.58
N THR A 57 -11.00 -13.58 -15.95
CA THR A 57 -11.05 -12.88 -17.24
C THR A 57 -9.96 -13.38 -18.13
N THR A 58 -10.40 -14.29 -19.01
CA THR A 58 -10.06 -14.52 -20.42
C THR A 58 -8.81 -13.84 -20.95
N GLN A 59 -7.90 -14.70 -21.38
CA GLN A 59 -6.76 -14.44 -22.23
C GLN A 59 -7.14 -13.69 -23.51
N ALA A 60 -6.42 -12.65 -23.82
CA ALA A 60 -6.25 -12.18 -25.18
C ALA A 60 -4.81 -12.43 -25.61
N ASN A 61 -4.73 -13.32 -26.56
CA ASN A 61 -3.63 -13.83 -27.33
C ASN A 61 -2.86 -12.71 -28.05
N SER A 62 -1.54 -12.71 -28.01
CA SER A 62 -0.72 -12.16 -29.09
C SER A 62 0.56 -12.96 -29.24
N SER A 63 0.62 -13.66 -30.34
CA SER A 63 1.73 -14.41 -30.88
C SER A 63 2.89 -13.51 -31.31
N ALA A 64 4.13 -13.96 -31.06
CA ALA A 64 5.30 -13.85 -31.96
C ALA A 64 6.40 -14.77 -31.43
N ASP A 65 6.53 -15.87 -32.05
CA ASP A 65 7.55 -16.44 -32.93
C ASP A 65 8.99 -15.94 -32.67
N HIS A 66 9.87 -16.91 -32.29
CA HIS A 66 11.20 -17.15 -32.84
C HIS A 66 11.84 -18.44 -32.30
N THR A 67 11.97 -19.30 -33.19
CA THR A 67 12.78 -20.42 -33.63
C THR A 67 14.17 -20.63 -33.00
N GLU A 68 14.47 -21.98 -32.89
CA GLU A 68 15.77 -22.71 -33.04
C GLU A 68 16.75 -22.65 -31.84
N SER A 69 17.44 -23.70 -31.47
CA SER A 69 17.75 -25.06 -31.98
C SER A 69 18.64 -25.78 -30.98
N GLU A 70 18.58 -27.11 -31.00
CA GLU A 70 19.62 -28.16 -30.84
C GLU A 70 20.26 -28.30 -29.44
N GLU A 71 20.58 -29.43 -28.97
CA GLU A 71 20.61 -30.88 -29.29
C GLU A 71 21.31 -31.56 -28.12
N ASN A 72 20.95 -32.78 -27.85
CA ASN A 72 21.78 -33.93 -27.53
C ASN A 72 21.66 -34.66 -26.19
N SER A 73 21.26 -35.88 -26.36
CA SER A 73 21.73 -37.18 -25.84
C SER A 73 21.11 -37.78 -24.60
N ALA A 74 20.33 -38.83 -24.88
CA ALA A 74 20.11 -39.98 -24.01
C ALA A 74 21.37 -40.91 -23.97
N PRO A 75 21.42 -41.91 -23.08
CA PRO A 75 20.86 -43.25 -23.31
C PRO A 75 20.21 -43.87 -22.06
N GLU A 76 19.08 -44.51 -22.23
CA GLU A 76 18.80 -45.95 -22.37
C GLU A 76 19.41 -46.87 -21.32
N VAL A 77 18.53 -47.55 -20.57
CA VAL A 77 18.45 -49.00 -20.38
C VAL A 77 17.11 -49.42 -19.75
N SER A 78 16.39 -50.24 -20.50
CA SER A 78 15.36 -51.20 -20.06
C SER A 78 15.98 -52.59 -20.15
N PRO A 79 15.39 -53.73 -19.76
CA PRO A 79 14.05 -54.09 -19.30
C PRO A 79 14.06 -55.17 -18.16
N THR A 80 12.92 -55.62 -17.71
CA THR A 80 12.50 -57.03 -17.60
C THR A 80 11.30 -57.21 -16.65
N GLU A 81 10.18 -57.64 -17.28
CA GLU A 81 9.22 -58.74 -17.03
C GLU A 81 8.58 -58.84 -15.61
N ALA A 82 7.36 -58.97 -15.53
CA ALA A 82 6.22 -59.75 -15.98
C ALA A 82 5.43 -60.25 -14.74
N SER A 83 4.15 -60.15 -14.78
CA SER A 83 3.15 -61.18 -14.54
C SER A 83 1.94 -60.81 -13.68
N THR A 84 0.82 -60.87 -14.33
CA THR A 84 -0.51 -61.46 -14.00
C THR A 84 -1.39 -60.83 -12.93
N SER A 85 -2.51 -60.33 -13.47
CA SER A 85 -3.92 -60.61 -13.12
C SER A 85 -4.41 -60.36 -11.70
N ASN A 86 -5.37 -59.42 -11.53
CA ASN A 86 -6.77 -59.76 -11.29
C ASN A 86 -7.66 -58.51 -11.39
N ALA A 87 -8.78 -58.73 -12.05
CA ALA A 87 -9.89 -57.82 -12.13
C ALA A 87 -10.59 -57.78 -10.77
N ASP A 88 -10.73 -56.55 -10.22
CA ASP A 88 -11.80 -56.25 -9.28
C ASP A 88 -12.39 -54.91 -9.66
N HIS A 89 -13.67 -54.99 -9.94
CA HIS A 89 -14.58 -53.93 -10.32
C HIS A 89 -14.86 -53.08 -9.05
N GLU A 90 -14.10 -52.01 -8.80
CA GLU A 90 -14.47 -51.03 -7.82
C GLU A 90 -15.28 -49.91 -8.45
N THR A 91 -16.53 -49.86 -8.03
CA THR A 91 -17.49 -48.79 -8.26
C THR A 91 -16.91 -47.47 -7.84
N HIS A 92 -16.71 -46.60 -8.82
CA HIS A 92 -16.47 -45.17 -8.60
C HIS A 92 -17.61 -44.59 -7.75
N PRO A 93 -17.32 -43.94 -6.61
CA PRO A 93 -18.31 -43.08 -5.97
C PRO A 93 -18.55 -41.88 -6.91
N SER A 94 -19.82 -41.72 -7.27
CA SER A 94 -20.31 -40.53 -7.96
C SER A 94 -19.86 -39.29 -7.18
N GLU A 95 -18.90 -38.53 -7.72
CA GLU A 95 -18.61 -37.18 -7.23
C GLU A 95 -19.86 -36.34 -7.42
N ASN A 96 -20.53 -36.11 -6.32
CA ASN A 96 -21.58 -35.10 -6.20
C ASN A 96 -20.94 -33.75 -6.57
N PRO A 97 -21.49 -32.95 -7.52
CA PRO A 97 -20.95 -31.66 -7.83
C PRO A 97 -20.93 -30.82 -6.52
N ALA A 98 -19.73 -30.41 -6.10
CA ALA A 98 -19.52 -29.58 -4.95
C ALA A 98 -20.48 -28.39 -5.02
N ALA A 99 -21.24 -28.21 -3.95
CA ALA A 99 -22.00 -26.97 -3.74
C ALA A 99 -21.07 -25.77 -3.92
N PRO A 100 -21.53 -24.61 -4.42
CA PRO A 100 -20.71 -23.43 -4.54
C PRO A 100 -20.03 -23.16 -3.19
N THR A 101 -18.70 -23.21 -3.16
CA THR A 101 -17.94 -22.91 -1.97
C THR A 101 -18.19 -21.43 -1.67
N GLU A 102 -18.84 -21.12 -0.57
CA GLU A 102 -18.97 -19.75 -0.07
C GLU A 102 -17.58 -19.09 -0.08
N PRO A 103 -17.45 -17.82 -0.49
CA PRO A 103 -16.17 -17.13 -0.46
C PRO A 103 -15.59 -17.19 0.96
N GLN A 104 -14.37 -17.69 1.07
CA GLN A 104 -13.71 -17.82 2.37
C GLN A 104 -13.50 -16.43 2.95
N ARG A 105 -14.20 -16.12 4.05
CA ARG A 105 -14.02 -14.88 4.80
C ARG A 105 -12.71 -14.98 5.58
N ILE A 106 -11.81 -14.01 5.39
CA ILE A 106 -10.51 -13.96 6.06
C ILE A 106 -10.67 -13.13 7.32
N ILE A 107 -10.50 -13.76 8.48
CA ILE A 107 -10.51 -13.05 9.76
C ILE A 107 -9.27 -12.17 9.83
N ALA A 108 -9.44 -10.90 10.18
CA ALA A 108 -8.38 -9.96 10.43
C ALA A 108 -7.54 -10.43 11.63
N PRO A 109 -6.23 -10.64 11.46
CA PRO A 109 -5.38 -11.14 12.55
C PRO A 109 -5.32 -10.11 13.69
N ASP A 110 -5.41 -10.60 14.93
CA ASP A 110 -5.30 -9.75 16.12
C ASP A 110 -3.86 -9.30 16.37
N PHE A 111 -3.69 -8.14 17.01
CA PHE A 111 -2.41 -7.58 17.43
C PHE A 111 -2.60 -6.69 18.65
N THR A 112 -1.49 -6.32 19.28
CA THR A 112 -1.46 -5.38 20.41
C THR A 112 -0.79 -4.07 20.00
N VAL A 113 -1.43 -2.95 20.27
CA VAL A 113 -0.88 -1.59 20.24
C VAL A 113 -1.13 -0.91 21.57
N TYR A 114 -0.66 0.31 21.74
CA TYR A 114 -0.81 1.05 22.99
C TYR A 114 -1.50 2.38 22.76
N ASP A 115 -2.32 2.81 23.70
CA ASP A 115 -2.84 4.17 23.73
C ASP A 115 -1.78 5.18 24.19
N ALA A 116 -2.18 6.46 24.31
CA ALA A 116 -1.29 7.54 24.75
C ALA A 116 -0.80 7.41 26.20
N ASP A 117 -1.54 6.67 27.02
CA ASP A 117 -1.24 6.43 28.43
C ASP A 117 -0.44 5.15 28.64
N GLY A 118 -0.17 4.40 27.55
CA GLY A 118 0.57 3.14 27.55
C GLY A 118 -0.27 1.92 27.92
N ASN A 119 -1.60 2.02 27.87
CA ASN A 119 -2.47 0.86 28.06
C ASN A 119 -2.49 0.02 26.78
N PRO A 120 -2.43 -1.32 26.90
CA PRO A 120 -2.56 -2.20 25.74
C PRO A 120 -3.98 -2.18 25.19
N ILE A 121 -4.07 -2.15 23.86
CA ILE A 121 -5.31 -2.18 23.08
C ILE A 121 -5.13 -3.27 22.03
N HIS A 122 -6.12 -4.16 21.91
CA HIS A 122 -6.15 -5.22 20.91
C HIS A 122 -7.05 -4.86 19.74
N LEU A 123 -6.75 -5.32 18.53
CA LEU A 123 -7.68 -5.13 17.41
C LEU A 123 -9.05 -5.75 17.71
N SER A 124 -9.06 -6.88 18.41
CA SER A 124 -10.27 -7.57 18.83
C SER A 124 -11.19 -6.74 19.72
N ASP A 125 -10.68 -5.70 20.40
CA ASP A 125 -11.50 -4.80 21.23
C ASP A 125 -12.45 -3.92 20.39
N PHE A 126 -12.20 -3.80 19.08
CA PHE A 126 -12.99 -3.00 18.15
C PHE A 126 -14.04 -3.81 17.38
N ILE A 127 -14.03 -5.15 17.50
CA ILE A 127 -14.99 -6.02 16.81
C ILE A 127 -16.44 -5.73 17.28
N GLY A 128 -17.35 -5.73 16.34
CA GLY A 128 -18.77 -5.36 16.56
C GLY A 128 -19.18 -4.08 15.83
N LYS A 129 -18.20 -3.31 15.35
CA LYS A 129 -18.38 -2.25 14.37
C LYS A 129 -17.32 -2.39 13.27
N PRO A 130 -17.58 -1.87 12.07
CA PRO A 130 -16.55 -1.82 11.02
C PRO A 130 -15.31 -1.06 11.48
N ILE A 131 -14.14 -1.43 10.94
CA ILE A 131 -12.86 -0.87 11.33
C ILE A 131 -12.12 -0.38 10.07
N ILE A 132 -11.59 0.83 10.13
CA ILE A 132 -10.59 1.35 9.21
C ILE A 132 -9.26 1.35 9.98
N LEU A 133 -8.36 0.44 9.60
CA LEU A 133 -7.04 0.29 10.17
C LEU A 133 -6.02 0.92 9.23
N ASN A 134 -5.32 1.98 9.67
CA ASN A 134 -4.31 2.68 8.86
C ASN A 134 -2.96 2.69 9.58
N PHE A 135 -1.89 2.35 8.85
CA PHE A 135 -0.50 2.42 9.33
C PHE A 135 0.19 3.68 8.80
N TRP A 136 0.76 4.47 9.70
CA TRP A 136 1.34 5.77 9.36
C TRP A 136 2.51 6.19 10.25
N ALA A 137 3.23 7.26 9.85
CA ALA A 137 4.21 7.95 10.68
C ALA A 137 4.25 9.46 10.37
N SER A 138 4.66 10.28 11.35
CA SER A 138 4.69 11.75 11.22
C SER A 138 5.69 12.27 10.18
N TRP A 139 6.71 11.49 9.86
CA TRP A 139 7.71 11.81 8.85
C TRP A 139 7.33 11.35 7.42
N CYS A 140 6.29 10.53 7.28
CA CYS A 140 5.85 9.98 6.01
C CYS A 140 5.05 11.03 5.22
N GLY A 141 5.58 11.47 4.10
CA GLY A 141 4.95 12.48 3.23
C GLY A 141 3.57 12.06 2.73
N PRO A 142 3.44 10.89 2.06
CA PRO A 142 2.15 10.37 1.59
C PRO A 142 1.13 10.17 2.72
N CYS A 143 1.56 9.69 3.91
CA CYS A 143 0.66 9.54 5.05
C CYS A 143 0.06 10.90 5.47
N LYS A 144 0.90 11.95 5.49
CA LYS A 144 0.41 13.30 5.81
C LYS A 144 -0.58 13.85 4.81
N SER A 145 -0.48 13.45 3.53
CA SER A 145 -1.39 13.95 2.49
C SER A 145 -2.79 13.37 2.59
N GLU A 146 -2.97 12.16 3.12
CA GLU A 146 -4.27 11.51 3.28
C GLU A 146 -5.00 11.89 4.58
N MET A 147 -4.28 12.33 5.63
CA MET A 147 -4.85 12.57 6.96
C MET A 147 -6.00 13.57 7.03
N PRO A 148 -6.05 14.66 6.23
CA PRO A 148 -7.22 15.53 6.20
C PRO A 148 -8.50 14.79 5.80
N ASP A 149 -8.42 13.84 4.84
CA ASP A 149 -9.56 13.05 4.40
C ASP A 149 -9.99 12.05 5.47
N PHE A 150 -9.02 11.45 6.20
CA PHE A 150 -9.32 10.59 7.36
C PHE A 150 -9.98 11.36 8.50
N ASP A 151 -9.56 12.61 8.79
CA ASP A 151 -10.18 13.42 9.84
C ASP A 151 -11.60 13.85 9.46
N GLN A 152 -11.82 14.18 8.18
CA GLN A 152 -13.15 14.45 7.66
C GLN A 152 -14.05 13.20 7.76
N ALA A 153 -13.56 12.04 7.32
CA ALA A 153 -14.29 10.78 7.41
C ALA A 153 -14.56 10.39 8.87
N PHE A 154 -13.61 10.56 9.78
CA PHE A 154 -13.81 10.34 11.21
C PHE A 154 -14.92 11.24 11.78
N SER A 155 -14.92 12.52 11.40
CA SER A 155 -15.99 13.46 11.83
C SER A 155 -17.38 13.04 11.37
N GLN A 156 -17.47 12.35 10.23
CA GLN A 156 -18.74 11.90 9.65
C GLN A 156 -19.17 10.52 10.14
N TYR A 157 -18.23 9.58 10.27
CA TYR A 157 -18.51 8.15 10.48
C TYR A 157 -18.00 7.59 11.81
N GLY A 158 -17.26 8.35 12.62
CA GLY A 158 -16.60 7.85 13.83
C GLY A 158 -17.54 7.33 14.91
N GLU A 159 -18.85 7.64 14.85
CA GLU A 159 -19.86 7.02 15.72
C GLU A 159 -20.19 5.57 15.29
N ASN A 160 -20.04 5.26 14.01
CA ASN A 160 -20.44 3.97 13.41
C ASN A 160 -19.25 3.08 13.02
N ILE A 161 -18.10 3.68 12.76
CA ILE A 161 -16.87 3.01 12.29
C ILE A 161 -15.74 3.33 13.26
N HIS A 162 -14.95 2.32 13.64
CA HIS A 162 -13.72 2.52 14.38
C HIS A 162 -12.58 2.91 13.42
N PHE A 163 -11.96 4.06 13.68
CA PHE A 163 -10.73 4.49 13.03
C PHE A 163 -9.55 4.08 13.91
N VAL A 164 -8.81 3.07 13.51
CA VAL A 164 -7.64 2.56 14.24
C VAL A 164 -6.39 3.06 13.52
N MET A 165 -5.98 4.31 13.88
CA MET A 165 -4.84 4.97 13.25
C MET A 165 -3.55 4.58 13.98
N VAL A 166 -2.87 3.52 13.46
CA VAL A 166 -1.67 2.94 14.08
C VAL A 166 -0.42 3.67 13.63
N ASN A 167 0.23 4.35 14.58
CA ASN A 167 1.53 4.97 14.37
C ASN A 167 2.64 3.93 14.45
N CYS A 168 3.48 3.84 13.42
CA CYS A 168 4.65 2.97 13.38
C CYS A 168 5.79 3.56 14.23
N THR A 169 5.67 3.40 15.55
CA THR A 169 6.56 3.97 16.56
C THR A 169 7.82 3.14 16.72
N ASP A 170 8.95 3.61 16.17
CA ASP A 170 10.24 2.90 16.23
C ASP A 170 11.11 3.29 17.44
N GLY A 171 10.67 4.28 18.22
CA GLY A 171 11.37 4.80 19.39
C GLY A 171 12.60 5.65 19.06
N TYR A 172 12.94 5.84 17.79
CA TYR A 172 14.09 6.59 17.33
C TYR A 172 13.72 7.72 16.36
N ARG A 173 13.21 7.40 15.17
CA ARG A 173 12.76 8.37 14.16
C ARG A 173 11.33 8.82 14.41
N GLU A 174 10.52 7.89 14.91
CA GLU A 174 9.13 8.11 15.29
C GLU A 174 8.93 7.70 16.75
N THR A 175 8.56 8.67 17.58
CA THR A 175 8.25 8.46 19.00
C THR A 175 6.79 8.81 19.27
N ILE A 176 6.25 8.36 20.39
CA ILE A 176 4.90 8.76 20.84
C ILE A 176 4.78 10.29 20.87
N ASP A 177 5.77 10.99 21.42
CA ASP A 177 5.78 12.45 21.52
C ASP A 177 5.77 13.14 20.15
N THR A 178 6.54 12.63 19.17
CA THR A 178 6.57 13.20 17.81
C THR A 178 5.25 13.00 17.10
N ALA A 179 4.67 11.81 17.21
CA ALA A 179 3.37 11.49 16.62
C ALA A 179 2.24 12.33 17.22
N GLN A 180 2.16 12.41 18.55
CA GLN A 180 1.17 13.22 19.27
C GLN A 180 1.31 14.72 18.94
N SER A 181 2.55 15.23 18.90
CA SER A 181 2.81 16.63 18.57
C SER A 181 2.36 16.95 17.14
N PHE A 182 2.55 16.02 16.20
CA PHE A 182 2.08 16.16 14.84
C PHE A 182 0.56 16.22 14.79
N ILE A 183 -0.15 15.22 15.34
CA ILE A 183 -1.62 15.15 15.35
C ILE A 183 -2.22 16.42 15.98
N LYS A 184 -1.73 16.81 17.15
CA LYS A 184 -2.17 18.02 17.85
C LYS A 184 -1.88 19.30 17.05
N GLY A 185 -0.71 19.37 16.41
CA GLY A 185 -0.31 20.52 15.61
C GLY A 185 -1.15 20.71 14.35
N GLN A 186 -1.69 19.63 13.79
CA GLN A 186 -2.61 19.64 12.64
C GLN A 186 -4.08 19.82 13.06
N GLY A 187 -4.41 19.57 14.32
CA GLY A 187 -5.79 19.64 14.83
C GLY A 187 -6.65 18.46 14.43
N TYR A 188 -6.05 17.28 14.21
CA TYR A 188 -6.80 16.05 13.89
C TYR A 188 -7.46 15.45 15.14
N HIS A 189 -8.63 14.82 14.96
CA HIS A 189 -9.50 14.35 16.03
C HIS A 189 -9.62 12.83 16.12
N PHE A 190 -9.22 12.09 15.09
CA PHE A 190 -9.25 10.63 15.10
C PHE A 190 -8.32 10.04 16.17
N PRO A 191 -8.67 8.88 16.76
CA PRO A 191 -7.82 8.23 17.76
C PRO A 191 -6.53 7.67 17.14
N VAL A 192 -5.44 7.74 17.91
CA VAL A 192 -4.12 7.23 17.49
C VAL A 192 -3.62 6.20 18.49
N TYR A 193 -3.10 5.10 17.97
CA TYR A 193 -2.48 4.01 18.72
C TYR A 193 -1.03 3.84 18.29
N PHE A 194 -0.19 3.34 19.17
CA PHE A 194 1.26 3.29 19.01
C PHE A 194 1.75 1.85 18.94
N ASP A 195 2.31 1.46 17.80
CA ASP A 195 2.92 0.14 17.58
C ASP A 195 4.40 0.15 17.99
N THR A 196 4.65 0.21 19.30
CA THR A 196 6.01 0.32 19.86
C THR A 196 6.83 -0.97 19.75
N ALA A 197 6.17 -2.09 19.51
CA ALA A 197 6.80 -3.40 19.32
C ALA A 197 6.88 -3.81 17.83
N SER A 198 6.35 -3.01 16.93
CA SER A 198 6.18 -3.34 15.50
C SER A 198 5.35 -4.61 15.25
N GLU A 199 4.54 -5.01 16.23
CA GLU A 199 3.71 -6.22 16.16
C GLU A 199 2.60 -6.09 15.13
N ALA A 200 1.87 -4.95 15.17
CA ALA A 200 0.77 -4.68 14.26
C ALA A 200 1.28 -4.56 12.81
N ALA A 201 2.34 -3.76 12.59
CA ALA A 201 2.93 -3.58 11.28
C ALA A 201 3.47 -4.89 10.69
N TYR A 202 4.09 -5.74 11.51
CA TYR A 202 4.57 -7.05 11.09
C TYR A 202 3.41 -7.99 10.74
N THR A 203 2.38 -8.07 11.58
CA THR A 203 1.21 -8.93 11.42
C THR A 203 0.46 -8.62 10.12
N TYR A 204 0.36 -7.35 9.76
CA TYR A 204 -0.33 -6.88 8.55
C TYR A 204 0.59 -6.70 7.34
N GLY A 205 1.87 -7.02 7.46
CA GLY A 205 2.85 -6.86 6.38
C GLY A 205 3.03 -5.40 5.94
N ALA A 206 2.80 -4.43 6.83
CA ALA A 206 2.92 -3.00 6.57
C ALA A 206 4.40 -2.57 6.49
N SER A 207 5.15 -3.15 5.54
CA SER A 207 6.56 -2.86 5.30
C SER A 207 6.79 -1.51 4.62
N SER A 208 5.76 -0.94 4.01
CA SER A 208 5.72 0.42 3.47
C SER A 208 4.44 1.11 3.93
N ILE A 209 4.54 2.39 4.23
CA ILE A 209 3.42 3.22 4.71
C ILE A 209 3.17 4.39 3.77
N PRO A 210 1.90 4.85 3.67
CA PRO A 210 0.73 4.36 4.41
C PRO A 210 0.20 3.05 3.86
N MET A 211 -0.53 2.32 4.69
CA MET A 211 -1.29 1.14 4.29
C MET A 211 -2.60 1.09 5.08
N THR A 212 -3.71 0.93 4.37
CA THR A 212 -5.04 0.95 4.97
C THR A 212 -5.76 -0.37 4.74
N PHE A 213 -6.43 -0.87 5.78
CA PHE A 213 -7.25 -2.08 5.75
C PHE A 213 -8.68 -1.75 6.16
N PHE A 214 -9.63 -2.35 5.48
CA PHE A 214 -11.06 -2.22 5.72
C PHE A 214 -11.59 -3.56 6.25
N ILE A 215 -12.13 -3.54 7.46
CA ILE A 215 -12.56 -4.74 8.21
C ILE A 215 -14.03 -4.56 8.55
N ASP A 216 -14.85 -5.58 8.30
CA ASP A 216 -16.27 -5.53 8.63
C ASP A 216 -16.55 -5.68 10.14
N ALA A 217 -17.80 -5.53 10.54
CA ALA A 217 -18.22 -5.60 11.94
C ALA A 217 -18.00 -6.99 12.56
N GLU A 218 -17.93 -8.02 11.75
CA GLU A 218 -17.65 -9.40 12.17
C GLU A 218 -16.15 -9.69 12.29
N GLY A 219 -15.30 -8.68 11.98
CA GLY A 219 -13.85 -8.80 12.05
C GLY A 219 -13.22 -9.47 10.83
N CYS A 220 -13.92 -9.52 9.69
CA CYS A 220 -13.33 -10.05 8.47
C CYS A 220 -12.67 -8.94 7.65
N LEU A 221 -11.48 -9.22 7.14
CA LEU A 221 -10.78 -8.34 6.19
C LEU A 221 -11.54 -8.34 4.87
N VAL A 222 -12.04 -7.17 4.47
CA VAL A 222 -12.82 -6.97 3.24
C VAL A 222 -11.95 -6.46 2.11
N ALA A 223 -11.10 -5.46 2.40
CA ALA A 223 -10.22 -4.84 1.42
C ALA A 223 -8.98 -4.26 2.07
N TYR A 224 -7.94 -4.01 1.28
CA TYR A 224 -6.79 -3.22 1.73
C TYR A 224 -6.24 -2.36 0.59
N TRP A 225 -5.57 -1.28 0.96
CA TRP A 225 -4.95 -0.35 0.02
C TRP A 225 -3.49 -0.05 0.43
N PRO A 226 -2.50 -0.35 -0.43
CA PRO A 226 -1.13 0.07 -0.25
C PRO A 226 -0.91 1.46 -0.85
N GLY A 227 -0.44 2.41 -0.05
CA GLY A 227 -0.23 3.80 -0.46
C GLY A 227 -1.31 4.75 0.04
N ALA A 228 -1.15 6.05 -0.27
CA ALA A 228 -2.07 7.07 0.21
C ALA A 228 -3.45 6.95 -0.46
N LEU A 229 -4.48 7.11 0.35
CA LEU A 229 -5.87 7.22 -0.09
C LEU A 229 -6.25 8.70 -0.19
N ASP A 230 -7.00 9.05 -1.22
CA ASP A 230 -7.78 10.28 -1.23
C ASP A 230 -9.19 10.05 -0.70
N GLY A 231 -9.97 11.12 -0.54
CA GLY A 231 -11.31 11.04 0.01
C GLY A 231 -12.28 10.17 -0.80
N GLU A 232 -12.10 10.08 -2.12
CA GLU A 232 -12.96 9.26 -3.00
C GLU A 232 -12.67 7.77 -2.78
N LEU A 233 -11.40 7.37 -2.76
CA LEU A 233 -11.00 5.98 -2.51
C LEU A 233 -11.29 5.56 -1.06
N LEU A 234 -11.11 6.47 -0.09
CA LEU A 234 -11.48 6.21 1.29
C LEU A 234 -12.99 5.94 1.41
N GLN A 235 -13.83 6.72 0.69
CA GLN A 235 -15.28 6.51 0.66
C GLN A 235 -15.66 5.16 0.05
N VAL A 236 -14.99 4.74 -1.04
CA VAL A 236 -15.19 3.40 -1.62
C VAL A 236 -14.91 2.31 -0.58
N GLY A 237 -13.82 2.43 0.17
CA GLY A 237 -13.51 1.48 1.23
C GLY A 237 -14.55 1.47 2.36
N ILE A 238 -15.05 2.65 2.75
CA ILE A 238 -16.12 2.79 3.74
C ILE A 238 -17.39 2.08 3.27
N ASP A 239 -17.81 2.29 2.03
CA ASP A 239 -19.02 1.70 1.46
C ASP A 239 -18.97 0.17 1.38
N LEU A 240 -17.76 -0.43 1.36
CA LEU A 240 -17.58 -1.88 1.41
C LEU A 240 -17.85 -2.48 2.80
N ILE A 241 -17.58 -1.74 3.88
CA ILE A 241 -17.65 -2.26 5.25
C ILE A 241 -18.84 -1.73 6.04
N TRP A 242 -19.46 -0.65 5.58
CA TRP A 242 -20.57 -0.01 6.28
C TRP A 242 -21.64 0.49 5.31
N GLN A 243 -22.88 0.17 5.61
CA GLN A 243 -24.09 0.63 4.91
C GLN A 243 -25.04 1.23 5.95
N PRO A 244 -25.56 2.46 5.78
CA PRO A 244 -26.45 3.11 6.74
C PRO A 244 -27.84 2.47 6.83
#